data_7ea8eab6546e95b8b54ea2f4f68958dc
#
_entry.id   7ea8eab6546e95b8b54ea2f4f68958dc
#
_cell.length_a   1.000
_cell.length_b   1.000
_cell.length_c   1.000
_cell.angle_alpha   90.00
_cell.angle_beta   90.00
_cell.angle_gamma   90.00
#
_symmetry.space_group_name_H-M   'P 1'
#
loop_
_entity.id
_entity.type
_entity.pdbx_description
1 polymer ?
#
loop_
_entity_poly.entity_id
_entity_poly.type
_entity_poly.pdbx_seq_one_letter_code
_entity_poly.pdbx_strand_id
1 'polypeptide(L)'
;GTLGELEGRAVWRPAETSDEAVTEDRLLPGGVSGLAPVEALREVYERWKSAPLPGMPPLASGFVGYMGWETVRQFERLEHGPTEGPNLPAQGLSFVSELVVIDHRDGLVTLIVNVLNDDSVTEADAHAQWADAQRRLDDLQARLAAPAATPLGVLDRDAVAEPIRLTSEADYLAGVAVAKQHIVDGDIFQVVLSQRFDHRCDADPLDVYRVLRHLNPSPYLYLLSLEDNDGRPFAVVGSSPEALVTVHDDRVLTHPIAGSRPRGESIEEDQQFERDLLADDKERAEHLMLVDLARNDLLRVCRSDSVEVTEFMRIERFSHIMHIVSTVEGRLRPEQNSIDAFRATFPAGTLSGAPKPRALEIIDALEPVQRGVYGGVVGYFGLGGSADLAIAIRTATIRDGIAMVQAGGGIVADSVPDLEDQESRNKAAAPLRAVAIANPLRTLG
;
A
#
# COMPACT_ATOMS: atom_id res chain seq x y z
N GLY A 1 -4.54 -16.82 -9.98
CA GLY A 1 -5.74 -16.57 -9.18
C GLY A 1 -5.51 -15.54 -8.09
N THR A 2 -6.56 -15.16 -7.41
CA THR A 2 -6.54 -14.10 -6.38
C THR A 2 -7.03 -14.62 -5.03
N LEU A 3 -6.25 -14.41 -3.99
CA LEU A 3 -6.63 -14.62 -2.60
C LEU A 3 -7.32 -13.33 -2.09
N GLY A 4 -8.62 -13.40 -1.99
CA GLY A 4 -9.49 -12.31 -1.57
C GLY A 4 -10.11 -12.52 -0.20
N GLU A 5 -11.10 -11.69 0.10
CA GLU A 5 -11.89 -11.74 1.34
C GLU A 5 -13.37 -11.58 1.01
N LEU A 6 -14.21 -12.36 1.69
CA LEU A 6 -15.67 -12.24 1.68
C LEU A 6 -16.20 -12.49 3.10
N GLU A 7 -16.93 -11.53 3.66
CA GLU A 7 -17.56 -11.63 4.98
C GLU A 7 -16.58 -12.06 6.11
N GLY A 8 -15.36 -11.53 6.08
CA GLY A 8 -14.31 -11.83 7.05
C GLY A 8 -13.63 -13.20 6.87
N ARG A 9 -13.88 -13.90 5.76
CA ARG A 9 -13.26 -15.18 5.42
C ARG A 9 -12.42 -15.07 4.15
N ALA A 10 -11.36 -15.87 4.09
CA ALA A 10 -10.55 -15.97 2.89
C ALA A 10 -11.33 -16.64 1.75
N VAL A 11 -11.10 -16.17 0.53
CA VAL A 11 -11.67 -16.75 -0.70
C VAL A 11 -10.58 -16.85 -1.74
N TRP A 12 -10.47 -18.02 -2.38
CA TRP A 12 -9.61 -18.17 -3.54
C TRP A 12 -10.42 -18.11 -4.84
N ARG A 13 -10.03 -17.21 -5.74
CA ARG A 13 -10.60 -17.12 -7.10
C ARG A 13 -9.54 -17.55 -8.10
N PRO A 14 -9.73 -18.70 -8.76
CA PRO A 14 -8.84 -19.13 -9.83
C PRO A 14 -8.82 -18.12 -10.99
N ALA A 15 -7.73 -18.04 -11.75
CA ALA A 15 -7.69 -17.23 -12.95
C ALA A 15 -8.55 -17.88 -14.06
N GLU A 16 -9.41 -17.11 -14.71
CA GLU A 16 -10.32 -17.61 -15.75
C GLU A 16 -9.61 -18.03 -17.04
N THR A 17 -8.40 -17.53 -17.29
CA THR A 17 -7.72 -17.61 -18.59
C THR A 17 -6.65 -18.71 -18.69
N SER A 18 -6.46 -19.53 -17.66
CA SER A 18 -5.45 -20.59 -17.69
C SER A 18 -6.08 -21.98 -17.71
N ASP A 19 -5.72 -22.80 -18.68
CA ASP A 19 -6.07 -24.24 -18.73
C ASP A 19 -5.55 -25.00 -17.50
N GLU A 20 -4.63 -24.39 -16.73
CA GLU A 20 -4.04 -24.89 -15.49
C GLU A 20 -4.33 -23.97 -14.29
N ALA A 21 -5.57 -23.54 -14.12
CA ALA A 21 -5.96 -22.76 -12.95
C ALA A 21 -5.62 -23.51 -11.66
N VAL A 22 -4.88 -22.88 -10.76
CA VAL A 22 -4.60 -23.45 -9.43
C VAL A 22 -5.90 -23.53 -8.66
N THR A 23 -6.36 -24.75 -8.36
CA THR A 23 -7.56 -24.96 -7.55
C THR A 23 -7.29 -24.58 -6.10
N GLU A 24 -8.35 -24.29 -5.34
CA GLU A 24 -8.24 -23.94 -3.92
C GLU A 24 -7.54 -25.05 -3.11
N ASP A 25 -7.90 -26.31 -3.34
CA ASP A 25 -7.31 -27.47 -2.65
C ASP A 25 -5.84 -27.69 -3.02
N ARG A 26 -5.44 -27.37 -4.26
CA ARG A 26 -4.02 -27.40 -4.66
C ARG A 26 -3.24 -26.27 -3.99
N LEU A 27 -3.84 -25.08 -3.88
CA LEU A 27 -3.22 -23.94 -3.19
C LEU A 27 -3.00 -24.27 -1.70
N LEU A 28 -4.03 -24.77 -1.03
CA LEU A 28 -4.00 -25.21 0.36
C LEU A 28 -4.95 -26.40 0.54
N PRO A 29 -4.45 -27.61 0.93
CA PRO A 29 -5.29 -28.77 1.21
C PRO A 29 -6.34 -28.45 2.29
N GLY A 30 -7.60 -28.73 1.98
CA GLY A 30 -8.72 -28.36 2.86
C GLY A 30 -9.29 -26.96 2.57
N GLY A 31 -8.69 -26.23 1.63
CA GLY A 31 -9.14 -24.91 1.22
C GLY A 31 -8.76 -23.76 2.16
N VAL A 32 -9.02 -22.53 1.70
CA VAL A 32 -8.76 -21.30 2.49
C VAL A 32 -10.03 -20.74 3.14
N SER A 33 -11.19 -21.12 2.67
CA SER A 33 -12.51 -20.51 3.03
C SER A 33 -12.89 -20.62 4.51
N GLY A 34 -12.26 -21.52 5.26
CA GLY A 34 -12.44 -21.62 6.73
C GLY A 34 -11.64 -20.61 7.53
N LEU A 35 -10.64 -19.97 6.93
CA LEU A 35 -9.61 -19.18 7.61
C LEU A 35 -9.92 -17.67 7.52
N ALA A 36 -9.36 -16.90 8.46
CA ALA A 36 -9.28 -15.46 8.31
C ALA A 36 -8.28 -15.11 7.16
N PRO A 37 -8.46 -13.97 6.44
CA PRO A 37 -7.67 -13.68 5.25
C PRO A 37 -6.15 -13.67 5.47
N VAL A 38 -5.65 -13.08 6.55
CA VAL A 38 -4.20 -13.04 6.87
C VAL A 38 -3.69 -14.41 7.31
N GLU A 39 -4.50 -15.19 8.00
CA GLU A 39 -4.17 -16.57 8.36
C GLU A 39 -4.07 -17.45 7.12
N ALA A 40 -5.01 -17.33 6.17
CA ALA A 40 -4.95 -18.04 4.90
C ALA A 40 -3.69 -17.70 4.10
N LEU A 41 -3.32 -16.41 4.04
CA LEU A 41 -2.08 -15.99 3.40
C LEU A 41 -0.86 -16.65 4.05
N ARG A 42 -0.86 -16.70 5.40
CA ARG A 42 0.23 -17.31 6.17
C ARG A 42 0.35 -18.81 5.90
N GLU A 43 -0.77 -19.55 5.93
CA GLU A 43 -0.80 -20.99 5.65
C GLU A 43 -0.35 -21.30 4.22
N VAL A 44 -0.81 -20.53 3.23
CA VAL A 44 -0.37 -20.67 1.84
C VAL A 44 1.13 -20.35 1.71
N TYR A 45 1.60 -19.29 2.36
CA TYR A 45 3.03 -18.97 2.38
C TYR A 45 3.86 -20.11 2.97
N GLU A 46 3.49 -20.65 4.15
CA GLU A 46 4.23 -21.74 4.82
C GLU A 46 4.29 -23.00 3.94
N ARG A 47 3.22 -23.29 3.21
CA ARG A 47 3.19 -24.40 2.27
C ARG A 47 4.14 -24.24 1.07
N TRP A 48 4.20 -23.04 0.51
CA TRP A 48 4.86 -22.79 -0.77
C TRP A 48 6.16 -21.99 -0.63
N LYS A 49 6.57 -21.62 0.57
CA LYS A 49 7.83 -20.91 0.78
C LYS A 49 9.00 -21.70 0.20
N SER A 50 9.90 -20.99 -0.44
CA SER A 50 11.09 -21.54 -1.08
C SER A 50 12.33 -20.75 -0.65
N ALA A 51 13.50 -21.38 -0.78
CA ALA A 51 14.74 -20.64 -0.61
C ALA A 51 14.87 -19.57 -1.72
N PRO A 52 15.35 -18.36 -1.40
CA PRO A 52 15.63 -17.36 -2.40
C PRO A 52 16.69 -17.86 -3.39
N LEU A 53 16.46 -17.63 -4.68
CA LEU A 53 17.39 -18.01 -5.73
C LEU A 53 18.41 -16.88 -5.95
N PRO A 54 19.74 -17.16 -5.89
CA PRO A 54 20.75 -16.13 -6.13
C PRO A 54 20.60 -15.49 -7.51
N GLY A 55 20.72 -14.16 -7.56
CA GLY A 55 20.62 -13.39 -8.81
C GLY A 55 19.21 -13.15 -9.32
N MET A 56 18.18 -13.65 -8.63
CA MET A 56 16.78 -13.32 -8.95
C MET A 56 16.38 -11.99 -8.31
N PRO A 57 15.39 -11.29 -8.92
CA PRO A 57 14.82 -10.10 -8.29
C PRO A 57 14.17 -10.43 -6.95
N PRO A 58 13.98 -9.45 -6.05
CA PRO A 58 13.38 -9.66 -4.72
C PRO A 58 12.01 -10.35 -4.78
N LEU A 59 11.18 -10.01 -5.77
CA LEU A 59 9.96 -10.73 -6.10
C LEU A 59 10.23 -11.64 -7.29
N ALA A 60 10.39 -12.92 -7.05
CA ALA A 60 10.45 -13.95 -8.10
C ALA A 60 9.17 -14.79 -8.16
N SER A 61 8.51 -14.98 -7.01
CA SER A 61 7.20 -15.65 -6.89
C SER A 61 6.49 -15.12 -5.65
N GLY A 62 5.17 -15.21 -5.61
CA GLY A 62 4.40 -14.79 -4.44
C GLY A 62 3.09 -14.10 -4.78
N PHE A 63 2.66 -13.27 -3.88
CA PHE A 63 1.39 -12.55 -3.95
C PHE A 63 1.64 -11.06 -4.10
N VAL A 64 0.96 -10.42 -5.04
CA VAL A 64 0.98 -8.98 -5.28
C VAL A 64 -0.44 -8.44 -5.17
N GLY A 65 -0.62 -7.32 -4.49
CA GLY A 65 -1.93 -6.72 -4.36
C GLY A 65 -2.04 -5.74 -3.21
N TYR A 66 -3.19 -5.74 -2.54
CA TYR A 66 -3.43 -4.87 -1.41
C TYR A 66 -4.08 -5.62 -0.23
N MET A 67 -3.87 -5.06 0.95
CA MET A 67 -4.65 -5.35 2.16
C MET A 67 -5.18 -4.01 2.68
N GLY A 68 -6.50 -3.86 2.71
CA GLY A 68 -7.17 -2.62 3.09
C GLY A 68 -7.13 -2.36 4.59
N TRP A 69 -7.59 -1.17 4.97
CA TRP A 69 -7.64 -0.74 6.37
C TRP A 69 -8.39 -1.70 7.27
N GLU A 70 -9.51 -2.25 6.81
CA GLU A 70 -10.36 -3.16 7.59
C GLU A 70 -9.66 -4.45 8.00
N THR A 71 -8.52 -4.79 7.41
CA THR A 71 -7.64 -5.89 7.85
C THR A 71 -7.22 -5.74 9.32
N VAL A 72 -7.18 -4.51 9.85
CA VAL A 72 -6.89 -4.25 11.27
C VAL A 72 -7.82 -5.00 12.23
N ARG A 73 -9.06 -5.24 11.81
CA ARG A 73 -10.06 -5.97 12.62
C ARG A 73 -9.73 -7.46 12.82
N GLN A 74 -8.76 -7.99 12.08
CA GLN A 74 -8.21 -9.33 12.33
C GLN A 74 -7.13 -9.34 13.43
N PHE A 75 -6.60 -8.15 13.79
CA PHE A 75 -5.51 -7.98 14.75
C PHE A 75 -5.94 -7.31 16.05
N GLU A 76 -6.88 -6.37 15.94
CA GLU A 76 -7.38 -5.57 17.07
C GLU A 76 -8.89 -5.79 17.22
N ARG A 77 -9.33 -5.85 18.47
CA ARG A 77 -10.75 -5.98 18.79
C ARG A 77 -11.40 -4.61 18.77
N LEU A 78 -12.04 -4.29 17.65
CA LEU A 78 -12.78 -3.03 17.43
C LEU A 78 -14.27 -3.37 17.36
N GLU A 79 -15.06 -2.89 18.35
CA GLU A 79 -16.46 -3.29 18.49
C GLU A 79 -17.39 -2.49 17.57
N HIS A 80 -17.02 -1.26 17.25
CA HIS A 80 -17.84 -0.34 16.47
C HIS A 80 -17.02 0.25 15.34
N GLY A 81 -17.58 0.30 14.17
CA GLY A 81 -16.96 0.95 13.02
C GLY A 81 -17.98 1.24 11.94
N PRO A 82 -17.64 2.10 10.98
CA PRO A 82 -18.52 2.40 9.88
C PRO A 82 -18.87 1.14 9.10
N THR A 83 -20.15 0.97 8.78
CA THR A 83 -20.65 -0.14 7.96
C THR A 83 -20.76 0.25 6.49
N GLU A 84 -20.89 1.55 6.21
CA GLU A 84 -20.90 2.08 4.85
C GLU A 84 -19.45 2.26 4.35
N GLY A 85 -19.24 2.00 3.08
CA GLY A 85 -17.91 2.11 2.50
C GLY A 85 -17.88 1.82 0.99
N PRO A 86 -16.67 1.62 0.44
CA PRO A 86 -16.52 1.35 -0.98
C PRO A 86 -17.05 -0.03 -1.40
N ASN A 87 -17.49 -0.86 -0.47
CA ASN A 87 -17.94 -2.24 -0.70
C ASN A 87 -16.94 -3.06 -1.52
N LEU A 88 -15.67 -3.02 -1.10
CA LEU A 88 -14.57 -3.77 -1.70
C LEU A 88 -14.09 -4.84 -0.72
N PRO A 89 -13.51 -5.95 -1.21
CA PRO A 89 -12.85 -6.90 -0.35
C PRO A 89 -11.78 -6.22 0.52
N ALA A 90 -11.68 -6.60 1.81
CA ALA A 90 -10.60 -6.08 2.65
C ALA A 90 -9.21 -6.51 2.17
N GLN A 91 -9.13 -7.52 1.28
CA GLN A 91 -7.91 -8.05 0.74
C GLN A 91 -8.11 -8.45 -0.73
N GLY A 92 -7.12 -8.15 -1.57
CA GLY A 92 -7.02 -8.61 -2.94
C GLY A 92 -5.56 -8.87 -3.31
N LEU A 93 -5.12 -10.13 -3.23
CA LEU A 93 -3.74 -10.56 -3.46
C LEU A 93 -3.68 -11.57 -4.61
N SER A 94 -3.13 -11.16 -5.74
CA SER A 94 -2.96 -12.02 -6.91
C SER A 94 -1.69 -12.87 -6.76
N PHE A 95 -1.81 -14.20 -6.92
CA PHE A 95 -0.65 -15.06 -7.06
C PHE A 95 -0.03 -14.84 -8.45
N VAL A 96 1.24 -14.46 -8.47
CA VAL A 96 1.96 -14.16 -9.71
C VAL A 96 2.65 -15.41 -10.24
N SER A 97 2.06 -16.01 -11.26
CA SER A 97 2.63 -17.14 -11.98
C SER A 97 3.58 -16.72 -13.11
N GLU A 98 3.42 -15.51 -13.62
CA GLU A 98 4.25 -14.91 -14.66
C GLU A 98 4.65 -13.49 -14.27
N LEU A 99 5.93 -13.18 -14.41
CA LEU A 99 6.49 -11.87 -14.08
C LEU A 99 7.43 -11.39 -15.19
N VAL A 100 7.34 -10.10 -15.48
CA VAL A 100 8.36 -9.36 -16.22
C VAL A 100 8.94 -8.33 -15.27
N VAL A 101 10.21 -8.48 -14.93
CA VAL A 101 10.91 -7.56 -14.04
C VAL A 101 11.89 -6.74 -14.85
N ILE A 102 11.80 -5.41 -14.74
CA ILE A 102 12.72 -4.47 -15.40
C ILE A 102 13.55 -3.81 -14.31
N ASP A 103 14.84 -4.14 -14.28
CA ASP A 103 15.81 -3.47 -13.39
C ASP A 103 16.43 -2.27 -14.13
N HIS A 104 16.02 -1.07 -13.72
CA HIS A 104 16.51 0.16 -14.34
C HIS A 104 17.96 0.50 -13.97
N ARG A 105 18.50 -0.06 -12.89
CA ARG A 105 19.89 0.15 -12.48
C ARG A 105 20.85 -0.53 -13.43
N ASP A 106 20.56 -1.80 -13.76
CA ASP A 106 21.43 -2.64 -14.58
C ASP A 106 20.94 -2.76 -16.03
N GLY A 107 19.73 -2.22 -16.33
CA GLY A 107 19.13 -2.29 -17.66
C GLY A 107 18.69 -3.71 -18.05
N LEU A 108 18.45 -4.58 -17.07
CA LEU A 108 18.08 -5.98 -17.30
C LEU A 108 16.57 -6.16 -17.33
N VAL A 109 16.12 -7.08 -18.19
CA VAL A 109 14.74 -7.57 -18.20
C VAL A 109 14.77 -9.07 -17.87
N THR A 110 14.13 -9.42 -16.76
CA THR A 110 14.04 -10.82 -16.31
C THR A 110 12.61 -11.32 -16.51
N LEU A 111 12.48 -12.44 -17.22
CA LEU A 111 11.21 -13.15 -17.43
C LEU A 111 11.15 -14.32 -16.46
N ILE A 112 10.07 -14.45 -15.74
CA ILE A 112 9.88 -15.49 -14.73
C ILE A 112 8.54 -16.18 -14.96
N VAL A 113 8.57 -17.50 -14.98
CA VAL A 113 7.38 -18.36 -14.96
C VAL A 113 7.48 -19.27 -13.74
N ASN A 114 6.50 -19.19 -12.87
CA ASN A 114 6.41 -19.99 -11.66
C ASN A 114 5.53 -21.23 -11.88
N VAL A 115 5.98 -22.36 -11.35
CA VAL A 115 5.23 -23.61 -11.31
C VAL A 115 5.15 -24.08 -9.87
N LEU A 116 3.95 -24.37 -9.39
CA LEU A 116 3.74 -24.89 -8.04
C LEU A 116 3.86 -26.43 -8.08
N ASN A 117 4.93 -26.97 -7.50
CA ASN A 117 5.18 -28.40 -7.38
C ASN A 117 5.24 -28.79 -5.90
N ASP A 118 4.47 -29.81 -5.55
CA ASP A 118 4.54 -30.46 -4.26
C ASP A 118 5.10 -31.89 -4.38
N ASP A 119 5.24 -32.58 -3.27
CA ASP A 119 5.82 -33.93 -3.20
C ASP A 119 5.00 -35.01 -3.94
N SER A 120 3.79 -34.69 -4.43
CA SER A 120 2.94 -35.61 -5.17
C SER A 120 3.24 -35.63 -6.67
N VAL A 121 4.04 -34.68 -7.16
CA VAL A 121 4.36 -34.52 -8.59
C VAL A 121 5.31 -35.64 -9.04
N THR A 122 4.89 -36.39 -10.03
CA THR A 122 5.75 -37.44 -10.65
C THR A 122 6.83 -36.83 -11.55
N GLU A 123 7.88 -37.58 -11.86
CA GLU A 123 8.93 -37.13 -12.78
C GLU A 123 8.36 -36.80 -14.19
N ALA A 124 7.36 -37.52 -14.64
CA ALA A 124 6.70 -37.26 -15.91
C ALA A 124 5.91 -35.97 -15.90
N ASP A 125 5.21 -35.67 -14.77
CA ASP A 125 4.48 -34.41 -14.58
C ASP A 125 5.46 -33.24 -14.51
N ALA A 126 6.57 -33.38 -13.78
CA ALA A 126 7.61 -32.37 -13.69
C ALA A 126 8.20 -32.01 -15.05
N HIS A 127 8.45 -33.02 -15.92
CA HIS A 127 8.89 -32.78 -17.28
C HIS A 127 7.84 -32.07 -18.13
N ALA A 128 6.57 -32.43 -17.99
CA ALA A 128 5.48 -31.77 -18.72
C ALA A 128 5.33 -30.31 -18.30
N GLN A 129 5.37 -30.04 -16.98
CA GLN A 129 5.32 -28.68 -16.42
C GLN A 129 6.52 -27.83 -16.82
N TRP A 130 7.72 -28.43 -16.89
CA TRP A 130 8.90 -27.74 -17.40
C TRP A 130 8.74 -27.34 -18.87
N ALA A 131 8.26 -28.25 -19.72
CA ALA A 131 8.00 -27.96 -21.12
C ALA A 131 6.93 -26.85 -21.27
N ASP A 132 5.91 -26.86 -20.42
CA ASP A 132 4.91 -25.79 -20.38
C ASP A 132 5.51 -24.45 -19.98
N ALA A 133 6.29 -24.42 -18.91
CA ALA A 133 6.96 -23.20 -18.45
C ALA A 133 7.88 -22.59 -19.52
N GLN A 134 8.59 -23.44 -20.29
CA GLN A 134 9.40 -22.98 -21.42
C GLN A 134 8.55 -22.33 -22.51
N ARG A 135 7.41 -22.93 -22.89
CA ARG A 135 6.49 -22.31 -23.87
C ARG A 135 5.99 -20.95 -23.40
N ARG A 136 5.61 -20.85 -22.13
CA ARG A 136 5.12 -19.59 -21.54
C ARG A 136 6.22 -18.52 -21.51
N LEU A 137 7.47 -18.90 -21.26
CA LEU A 137 8.62 -17.96 -21.36
C LEU A 137 8.81 -17.48 -22.81
N ASP A 138 8.74 -18.38 -23.80
CA ASP A 138 8.84 -18.05 -25.22
C ASP A 138 7.69 -17.11 -25.64
N ASP A 139 6.47 -17.35 -25.17
CA ASP A 139 5.31 -16.51 -25.43
C ASP A 139 5.46 -15.10 -24.80
N LEU A 140 5.95 -15.02 -23.56
CA LEU A 140 6.26 -13.74 -22.90
C LEU A 140 7.32 -12.97 -23.70
N GLN A 141 8.38 -13.63 -24.13
CA GLN A 141 9.42 -13.01 -24.94
C GLN A 141 8.86 -12.51 -26.28
N ALA A 142 8.04 -13.32 -26.97
CA ALA A 142 7.41 -12.93 -28.23
C ALA A 142 6.48 -11.72 -28.05
N ARG A 143 5.69 -11.68 -26.98
CA ARG A 143 4.80 -10.54 -26.66
C ARG A 143 5.60 -9.27 -26.39
N LEU A 144 6.73 -9.34 -25.69
CA LEU A 144 7.58 -8.19 -25.42
C LEU A 144 8.32 -7.70 -26.68
N ALA A 145 8.67 -8.59 -27.59
CA ALA A 145 9.29 -8.26 -28.87
C ALA A 145 8.31 -7.67 -29.90
N ALA A 146 7.01 -7.86 -29.69
CA ALA A 146 5.99 -7.35 -30.59
C ALA A 146 5.91 -5.81 -30.53
N PRO A 147 5.75 -5.13 -31.68
CA PRO A 147 5.55 -3.69 -31.69
C PRO A 147 4.29 -3.31 -30.92
N ALA A 148 4.43 -2.46 -29.89
CA ALA A 148 3.29 -1.89 -29.21
C ALA A 148 2.78 -0.67 -29.95
N ALA A 149 1.47 -0.62 -30.23
CA ALA A 149 0.83 0.60 -30.69
C ALA A 149 0.83 1.56 -29.49
N THR A 150 1.57 2.66 -29.61
CA THR A 150 1.59 3.73 -28.62
C THR A 150 0.83 4.92 -29.18
N PRO A 151 -0.49 4.99 -29.00
CA PRO A 151 -1.25 6.15 -29.47
C PRO A 151 -0.76 7.39 -28.72
N LEU A 152 -0.51 8.45 -29.45
CA LEU A 152 -0.24 9.76 -28.85
C LEU A 152 -1.54 10.32 -28.28
N GLY A 153 -1.46 10.88 -27.08
CA GLY A 153 -2.58 11.55 -26.44
C GLY A 153 -2.30 13.04 -26.22
N VAL A 154 -3.36 13.84 -26.28
CA VAL A 154 -3.32 15.25 -25.87
C VAL A 154 -3.90 15.38 -24.49
N LEU A 155 -3.09 15.92 -23.54
CA LEU A 155 -3.51 16.19 -22.18
C LEU A 155 -3.98 17.63 -22.05
N ASP A 156 -5.14 17.81 -21.43
CA ASP A 156 -5.55 19.12 -20.90
C ASP A 156 -4.94 19.29 -19.50
N ARG A 157 -3.83 20.01 -19.42
CA ARG A 157 -3.13 20.25 -18.16
C ARG A 157 -3.83 21.24 -17.23
N ASP A 158 -4.80 21.97 -17.74
CA ASP A 158 -5.59 22.97 -17.00
C ASP A 158 -6.88 22.38 -16.44
N ALA A 159 -7.16 21.10 -16.71
CA ALA A 159 -8.31 20.41 -16.14
C ALA A 159 -8.27 20.46 -14.60
N VAL A 160 -9.38 20.89 -14.02
CA VAL A 160 -9.56 21.04 -12.57
C VAL A 160 -10.43 19.91 -12.06
N ALA A 161 -10.04 19.31 -10.94
CA ALA A 161 -10.86 18.33 -10.26
C ALA A 161 -11.99 19.02 -9.47
N GLU A 162 -13.20 18.56 -9.65
CA GLU A 162 -14.39 18.98 -8.88
C GLU A 162 -14.95 17.77 -8.11
N PRO A 163 -14.29 17.34 -7.02
CA PRO A 163 -14.72 16.16 -6.28
C PRO A 163 -15.93 16.46 -5.40
N ILE A 164 -16.73 15.43 -5.16
CA ILE A 164 -17.78 15.42 -4.16
C ILE A 164 -17.16 15.01 -2.83
N ARG A 165 -17.23 15.86 -1.81
CA ARG A 165 -16.86 15.51 -0.42
C ARG A 165 -17.96 14.66 0.20
N LEU A 166 -17.59 13.52 0.78
CA LEU A 166 -18.52 12.69 1.52
C LEU A 166 -18.75 13.18 2.96
N THR A 167 -17.72 13.73 3.58
CA THR A 167 -17.80 14.39 4.88
C THR A 167 -17.89 15.90 4.66
N SER A 168 -18.92 16.56 5.17
CA SER A 168 -19.00 18.02 5.05
C SER A 168 -17.84 18.69 5.77
N GLU A 169 -17.49 19.92 5.38
CA GLU A 169 -16.46 20.69 6.06
C GLU A 169 -16.77 20.86 7.54
N ALA A 170 -18.03 21.22 7.86
CA ALA A 170 -18.47 21.40 9.23
C ALA A 170 -18.32 20.12 10.08
N ASP A 171 -18.67 18.95 9.51
CA ASP A 171 -18.54 17.67 10.22
C ASP A 171 -17.06 17.28 10.42
N TYR A 172 -16.20 17.53 9.42
CA TYR A 172 -14.77 17.27 9.56
C TYR A 172 -14.13 18.14 10.62
N LEU A 173 -14.43 19.46 10.62
CA LEU A 173 -13.95 20.40 11.64
C LEU A 173 -14.45 20.03 13.04
N ALA A 174 -15.71 19.58 13.16
CA ALA A 174 -16.25 19.07 14.42
C ALA A 174 -15.53 17.81 14.88
N GLY A 175 -15.23 16.88 13.97
CA GLY A 175 -14.43 15.68 14.24
C GLY A 175 -13.03 16.03 14.76
N VAL A 176 -12.35 17.00 14.14
CA VAL A 176 -11.05 17.51 14.63
C VAL A 176 -11.16 18.07 16.05
N ALA A 177 -12.23 18.83 16.36
CA ALA A 177 -12.44 19.36 17.69
C ALA A 177 -12.63 18.25 18.74
N VAL A 178 -13.39 17.19 18.42
CA VAL A 178 -13.57 16.02 19.29
C VAL A 178 -12.26 15.27 19.47
N ALA A 179 -11.48 15.04 18.41
CA ALA A 179 -10.17 14.42 18.49
C ALA A 179 -9.21 15.18 19.41
N LYS A 180 -9.20 16.50 19.32
CA LYS A 180 -8.43 17.38 20.24
C LYS A 180 -8.89 17.23 21.68
N GLN A 181 -10.18 17.05 21.94
CA GLN A 181 -10.66 16.84 23.30
C GLN A 181 -10.12 15.53 23.88
N HIS A 182 -10.07 14.42 23.11
CA HIS A 182 -9.45 13.17 23.54
C HIS A 182 -7.96 13.33 23.88
N ILE A 183 -7.24 14.22 23.20
CA ILE A 183 -5.85 14.53 23.52
C ILE A 183 -5.75 15.29 24.86
N VAL A 184 -6.61 16.30 25.07
CA VAL A 184 -6.66 17.06 26.32
C VAL A 184 -7.04 16.18 27.51
N ASP A 185 -7.96 15.24 27.31
CA ASP A 185 -8.40 14.28 28.33
C ASP A 185 -7.32 13.21 28.64
N GLY A 186 -6.27 13.12 27.82
CA GLY A 186 -5.16 12.21 28.00
C GLY A 186 -5.41 10.80 27.45
N ASP A 187 -6.43 10.62 26.61
CA ASP A 187 -6.75 9.35 25.97
C ASP A 187 -5.71 8.93 24.93
N ILE A 188 -5.20 9.91 24.18
CA ILE A 188 -4.25 9.75 23.07
C ILE A 188 -3.27 10.91 23.01
N PHE A 189 -2.15 10.71 22.32
CA PHE A 189 -1.22 11.79 21.96
C PHE A 189 -1.51 12.36 20.58
N GLN A 190 -1.96 11.49 19.64
CA GLN A 190 -2.25 11.81 18.26
C GLN A 190 -3.28 10.86 17.70
N VAL A 191 -4.13 11.35 16.79
CA VAL A 191 -5.00 10.53 15.95
C VAL A 191 -5.04 11.08 14.53
N VAL A 192 -5.10 10.20 13.53
CA VAL A 192 -5.21 10.60 12.11
C VAL A 192 -6.66 10.51 11.68
N LEU A 193 -7.29 11.65 11.42
CA LEU A 193 -8.62 11.71 10.84
C LEU A 193 -8.55 11.92 9.33
N SER A 194 -9.40 11.23 8.60
CA SER A 194 -9.45 11.31 7.15
C SER A 194 -10.86 11.63 6.62
N GLN A 195 -10.91 12.06 5.37
CA GLN A 195 -12.13 12.30 4.63
C GLN A 195 -11.99 11.80 3.20
N ARG A 196 -13.10 11.41 2.61
CA ARG A 196 -13.16 10.85 1.25
C ARG A 196 -13.73 11.85 0.26
N PHE A 197 -13.12 11.84 -0.93
CA PHE A 197 -13.48 12.64 -2.10
C PHE A 197 -13.76 11.71 -3.26
N ASP A 198 -14.96 11.79 -3.84
CA ASP A 198 -15.36 11.02 -5.00
C ASP A 198 -15.35 11.92 -6.24
N HIS A 199 -14.75 11.44 -7.33
CA HIS A 199 -14.70 12.15 -8.60
C HIS A 199 -15.09 11.21 -9.74
N ARG A 200 -15.89 11.70 -10.69
CA ARG A 200 -16.20 10.94 -11.91
C ARG A 200 -14.91 10.57 -12.65
N CYS A 201 -14.80 9.31 -13.04
CA CYS A 201 -13.65 8.78 -13.77
C CYS A 201 -14.14 7.99 -14.98
N ASP A 202 -14.10 8.60 -16.16
CA ASP A 202 -14.40 7.95 -17.43
C ASP A 202 -13.14 7.44 -18.13
N ALA A 203 -11.94 7.80 -17.60
CA ALA A 203 -10.66 7.42 -18.15
C ALA A 203 -10.30 5.96 -17.81
N ASP A 204 -9.50 5.34 -18.67
CA ASP A 204 -8.86 4.07 -18.37
C ASP A 204 -7.92 4.24 -17.15
N PRO A 205 -7.96 3.33 -16.14
CA PRO A 205 -7.07 3.41 -14.98
C PRO A 205 -5.58 3.49 -15.32
N LEU A 206 -5.14 2.91 -16.45
CA LEU A 206 -3.76 3.03 -16.91
C LEU A 206 -3.42 4.47 -17.32
N ASP A 207 -4.36 5.20 -17.91
CA ASP A 207 -4.15 6.60 -18.25
C ASP A 207 -4.11 7.49 -17.02
N VAL A 208 -4.96 7.21 -16.00
CA VAL A 208 -4.86 7.86 -14.69
C VAL A 208 -3.48 7.60 -14.07
N TYR A 209 -2.98 6.35 -14.10
CA TYR A 209 -1.65 6.00 -13.62
C TYR A 209 -0.55 6.76 -14.34
N ARG A 210 -0.61 6.83 -15.69
CA ARG A 210 0.38 7.56 -16.51
C ARG A 210 0.44 9.03 -16.14
N VAL A 211 -0.71 9.65 -15.93
CA VAL A 211 -0.78 11.06 -15.51
C VAL A 211 -0.26 11.22 -14.09
N LEU A 212 -0.71 10.38 -13.14
CA LEU A 212 -0.27 10.43 -11.74
C LEU A 212 1.24 10.26 -11.61
N ARG A 213 1.83 9.33 -12.34
CA ARG A 213 3.28 9.10 -12.39
C ARG A 213 4.05 10.35 -12.84
N HIS A 214 3.47 11.15 -13.73
CA HIS A 214 4.08 12.40 -14.19
C HIS A 214 3.90 13.54 -13.18
N LEU A 215 2.72 13.65 -12.57
CA LEU A 215 2.40 14.73 -11.64
C LEU A 215 3.09 14.60 -10.29
N ASN A 216 3.16 13.37 -9.78
CA ASN A 216 3.62 13.08 -8.42
C ASN A 216 4.43 11.77 -8.38
N PRO A 217 5.64 11.73 -8.97
CA PRO A 217 6.48 10.54 -8.88
C PRO A 217 6.88 10.30 -7.42
N SER A 218 6.69 9.07 -6.97
CA SER A 218 7.01 8.60 -5.61
C SER A 218 7.70 7.23 -5.68
N PRO A 219 8.37 6.78 -4.61
CA PRO A 219 9.05 5.48 -4.59
C PRO A 219 8.14 4.31 -4.94
N TYR A 220 6.86 4.37 -4.54
CA TYR A 220 5.89 3.32 -4.80
C TYR A 220 4.80 3.81 -5.75
N LEU A 221 4.94 3.44 -7.02
CA LEU A 221 3.95 3.69 -8.06
C LEU A 221 3.29 2.37 -8.44
N TYR A 222 1.98 2.30 -8.41
CA TYR A 222 1.26 1.07 -8.67
C TYR A 222 -0.06 1.28 -9.42
N LEU A 223 -0.39 0.27 -10.21
CA LEU A 223 -1.68 0.05 -10.82
C LEU A 223 -2.06 -1.43 -10.60
N LEU A 224 -3.10 -1.67 -9.83
CA LEU A 224 -3.69 -2.99 -9.66
C LEU A 224 -5.02 -3.04 -10.41
N SER A 225 -5.24 -4.09 -11.20
CA SER A 225 -6.54 -4.40 -11.81
C SER A 225 -7.07 -5.66 -11.13
N LEU A 226 -8.19 -5.54 -10.44
CA LEU A 226 -8.73 -6.57 -9.57
C LEU A 226 -10.25 -6.69 -9.80
N GLU A 227 -10.85 -7.72 -9.24
CA GLU A 227 -12.29 -7.93 -9.21
C GLU A 227 -12.79 -7.96 -7.75
N ASP A 228 -13.97 -7.39 -7.55
CA ASP A 228 -14.66 -7.46 -6.26
C ASP A 228 -15.33 -8.82 -6.04
N ASN A 229 -16.08 -8.95 -4.94
CA ASN A 229 -16.76 -10.19 -4.59
C ASN A 229 -17.85 -10.61 -5.58
N ASP A 230 -18.38 -9.68 -6.37
CA ASP A 230 -19.40 -9.91 -7.40
C ASP A 230 -18.78 -10.11 -8.80
N GLY A 231 -17.44 -10.15 -8.92
CA GLY A 231 -16.72 -10.25 -10.20
C GLY A 231 -16.70 -8.93 -10.97
N ARG A 232 -17.01 -7.77 -10.35
CA ARG A 232 -16.92 -6.49 -11.03
C ARG A 232 -15.52 -5.94 -10.97
N PRO A 233 -14.99 -5.41 -12.08
CA PRO A 233 -13.64 -4.88 -12.11
C PRO A 233 -13.52 -3.60 -11.28
N PHE A 234 -12.39 -3.46 -10.60
CA PHE A 234 -11.94 -2.21 -10.01
C PHE A 234 -10.44 -2.06 -10.13
N ALA A 235 -9.94 -0.84 -10.03
CA ALA A 235 -8.53 -0.57 -10.08
C ALA A 235 -8.07 0.23 -8.85
N VAL A 236 -6.82 -0.03 -8.44
CA VAL A 236 -6.14 0.76 -7.41
C VAL A 236 -4.94 1.43 -8.06
N VAL A 237 -4.96 2.76 -8.12
CA VAL A 237 -3.93 3.58 -8.76
C VAL A 237 -3.31 4.50 -7.71
N GLY A 238 -2.01 4.36 -7.47
CA GLY A 238 -1.37 5.12 -6.40
C GLY A 238 0.06 5.54 -6.67
N SER A 239 0.47 6.54 -5.90
CA SER A 239 1.83 7.09 -5.86
C SER A 239 2.21 7.37 -4.41
N SER A 240 2.52 6.31 -3.67
CA SER A 240 2.82 6.40 -2.25
C SER A 240 4.29 6.76 -2.00
N PRO A 241 4.55 7.72 -1.11
CA PRO A 241 5.92 8.07 -0.71
C PRO A 241 6.46 7.18 0.41
N GLU A 242 5.63 6.36 1.07
CA GLU A 242 5.95 5.78 2.38
C GLU A 242 5.82 4.26 2.38
N ALA A 243 6.89 3.58 2.80
CA ALA A 243 6.86 2.16 3.11
C ALA A 243 6.24 1.93 4.50
N LEU A 244 5.37 0.91 4.63
CA LEU A 244 5.01 0.39 5.95
C LEU A 244 6.16 -0.43 6.51
N VAL A 245 6.58 -1.45 5.76
CA VAL A 245 7.63 -2.38 6.13
C VAL A 245 8.21 -3.04 4.90
N THR A 246 9.53 -3.23 4.90
CA THR A 246 10.23 -4.07 3.93
C THR A 246 10.93 -5.22 4.65
N VAL A 247 10.92 -6.40 4.02
CA VAL A 247 11.61 -7.59 4.50
C VAL A 247 12.48 -8.12 3.38
N HIS A 248 13.77 -8.24 3.65
CA HIS A 248 14.71 -8.83 2.73
C HIS A 248 15.62 -9.80 3.49
N ASP A 249 15.59 -11.06 3.09
CA ASP A 249 16.11 -12.18 3.88
C ASP A 249 15.46 -12.21 5.28
N ASP A 250 16.23 -12.03 6.34
CA ASP A 250 15.75 -11.92 7.72
C ASP A 250 15.71 -10.46 8.23
N ARG A 251 16.11 -9.48 7.41
CA ARG A 251 16.11 -8.06 7.79
C ARG A 251 14.75 -7.43 7.55
N VAL A 252 14.26 -6.77 8.58
CA VAL A 252 13.03 -5.97 8.57
C VAL A 252 13.40 -4.51 8.71
N LEU A 253 12.86 -3.66 7.85
CA LEU A 253 13.08 -2.22 7.87
C LEU A 253 11.75 -1.48 7.90
N THR A 254 11.73 -0.39 8.66
CA THR A 254 10.68 0.64 8.58
C THR A 254 11.34 2.01 8.46
N HIS A 255 10.66 2.90 7.76
CA HIS A 255 11.15 4.26 7.52
C HIS A 255 10.15 5.29 8.06
N PRO A 256 10.14 5.58 9.37
CA PRO A 256 9.32 6.65 9.92
C PRO A 256 9.64 7.98 9.24
N ILE A 257 8.60 8.62 8.71
CA ILE A 257 8.67 9.92 8.04
C ILE A 257 7.74 10.86 8.77
N ALA A 258 8.26 11.98 9.27
CA ALA A 258 7.47 13.07 9.86
C ALA A 258 8.17 14.40 9.68
N GLY A 259 7.43 15.47 9.85
CA GLY A 259 7.94 16.80 9.65
C GLY A 259 8.14 17.14 8.18
N SER A 260 7.80 18.35 7.78
CA SER A 260 7.95 18.75 6.39
C SER A 260 8.24 20.23 6.23
N ARG A 261 8.98 20.55 5.17
CA ARG A 261 9.16 21.91 4.66
C ARG A 261 9.12 21.87 3.14
N PRO A 262 8.67 22.93 2.47
CA PRO A 262 8.75 23.05 1.02
C PRO A 262 10.22 23.03 0.57
N ARG A 263 10.45 22.79 -0.72
CA ARG A 263 11.76 23.00 -1.34
C ARG A 263 12.00 24.48 -1.52
N GLY A 264 13.24 24.92 -1.34
CA GLY A 264 13.65 26.30 -1.59
C GLY A 264 13.74 26.61 -3.09
N GLU A 265 13.54 27.87 -3.46
CA GLU A 265 13.76 28.34 -4.83
C GLU A 265 15.26 28.49 -5.15
N SER A 266 16.10 28.59 -4.12
CA SER A 266 17.57 28.58 -4.22
C SER A 266 18.17 27.51 -3.29
N ILE A 267 19.45 27.18 -3.50
CA ILE A 267 20.19 26.25 -2.64
C ILE A 267 20.27 26.77 -1.21
N GLU A 268 20.49 28.08 -1.05
CA GLU A 268 20.60 28.74 0.24
C GLU A 268 19.28 28.68 1.04
N GLU A 269 18.18 28.92 0.35
CA GLU A 269 16.82 28.81 0.93
C GLU A 269 16.47 27.37 1.30
N ASP A 270 16.78 26.41 0.42
CA ASP A 270 16.58 24.97 0.68
C ASP A 270 17.35 24.51 1.93
N GLN A 271 18.60 24.97 2.08
CA GLN A 271 19.40 24.73 3.28
C GLN A 271 18.85 25.45 4.52
N GLN A 272 18.22 26.61 4.36
CA GLN A 272 17.58 27.29 5.49
C GLN A 272 16.37 26.51 5.97
N PHE A 273 15.50 26.06 5.04
CA PHE A 273 14.34 25.22 5.40
C PHE A 273 14.76 23.90 6.08
N GLU A 274 15.87 23.29 5.65
CA GLU A 274 16.44 22.12 6.35
C GLU A 274 16.84 22.44 7.78
N ARG A 275 17.57 23.55 8.01
CA ARG A 275 17.95 23.96 9.37
C ARG A 275 16.74 24.27 10.24
N ASP A 276 15.76 24.96 9.68
CA ASP A 276 14.52 25.32 10.39
C ASP A 276 13.72 24.06 10.77
N LEU A 277 13.65 23.09 9.87
CA LEU A 277 12.97 21.82 10.11
C LEU A 277 13.67 21.01 11.23
N LEU A 278 15.00 20.90 11.17
CA LEU A 278 15.78 20.19 12.19
C LEU A 278 15.85 20.93 13.55
N ALA A 279 15.59 22.23 13.57
CA ALA A 279 15.53 23.03 14.79
C ALA A 279 14.13 23.10 15.41
N ASP A 280 13.10 22.65 14.70
CA ASP A 280 11.72 22.68 15.17
C ASP A 280 11.47 21.58 16.21
N ASP A 281 11.31 21.97 17.46
CA ASP A 281 11.14 21.05 18.58
C ASP A 281 9.85 20.22 18.49
N LYS A 282 8.79 20.75 17.88
CA LYS A 282 7.52 20.05 17.68
C LYS A 282 7.68 18.92 16.64
N GLU A 283 8.22 19.25 15.48
CA GLU A 283 8.46 18.29 14.40
C GLU A 283 9.40 17.15 14.85
N ARG A 284 10.43 17.50 15.63
CA ARG A 284 11.35 16.53 16.22
C ARG A 284 10.69 15.63 17.26
N ALA A 285 9.83 16.18 18.11
CA ALA A 285 9.12 15.41 19.13
C ALA A 285 8.13 14.43 18.49
N GLU A 286 7.39 14.87 17.47
CA GLU A 286 6.51 14.00 16.66
C GLU A 286 7.29 12.90 15.98
N HIS A 287 8.40 13.23 15.33
CA HIS A 287 9.25 12.24 14.67
C HIS A 287 9.82 11.21 15.65
N LEU A 288 10.28 11.64 16.83
CA LEU A 288 10.78 10.75 17.88
C LEU A 288 9.70 9.76 18.34
N MET A 289 8.45 10.21 18.47
CA MET A 289 7.31 9.35 18.81
C MET A 289 7.10 8.27 17.75
N LEU A 290 7.20 8.61 16.47
CA LEU A 290 7.06 7.63 15.37
C LEU A 290 8.24 6.63 15.32
N VAL A 291 9.45 7.07 15.61
CA VAL A 291 10.62 6.19 15.73
C VAL A 291 10.44 5.20 16.89
N ASP A 292 9.97 5.64 18.05
CA ASP A 292 9.70 4.76 19.19
C ASP A 292 8.58 3.78 18.89
N LEU A 293 7.53 4.20 18.18
CA LEU A 293 6.46 3.32 17.72
C LEU A 293 7.01 2.24 16.77
N ALA A 294 7.82 2.63 15.78
CA ALA A 294 8.45 1.70 14.86
C ALA A 294 9.36 0.68 15.56
N ARG A 295 10.17 1.14 16.52
CA ARG A 295 10.98 0.22 17.37
C ARG A 295 10.12 -0.77 18.12
N ASN A 296 9.03 -0.30 18.71
CA ASN A 296 8.10 -1.14 19.48
C ASN A 296 7.41 -2.18 18.58
N ASP A 297 7.01 -1.80 17.37
CA ASP A 297 6.42 -2.70 16.39
C ASP A 297 7.42 -3.79 15.95
N LEU A 298 8.68 -3.43 15.66
CA LEU A 298 9.71 -4.40 15.29
C LEU A 298 10.12 -5.34 16.45
N LEU A 299 10.11 -4.86 17.70
CA LEU A 299 10.38 -5.70 18.87
C LEU A 299 9.37 -6.86 19.04
N ARG A 300 8.19 -6.76 18.45
CA ARG A 300 7.15 -7.81 18.48
C ARG A 300 7.54 -9.03 17.65
N VAL A 301 8.36 -8.88 16.59
CA VAL A 301 8.69 -9.95 15.63
C VAL A 301 10.18 -10.17 15.43
N CYS A 302 11.01 -9.18 15.73
CA CYS A 302 12.45 -9.28 15.60
C CYS A 302 13.13 -9.76 16.91
N ARG A 303 14.36 -10.20 16.81
CA ARG A 303 15.22 -10.44 17.96
C ARG A 303 15.49 -9.11 18.65
N SER A 304 15.28 -9.05 19.95
CA SER A 304 15.39 -7.80 20.72
C SER A 304 16.79 -7.18 20.70
N ASP A 305 17.82 -7.99 20.54
CA ASP A 305 19.22 -7.56 20.41
C ASP A 305 19.58 -7.00 19.04
N SER A 306 18.68 -7.11 18.07
CA SER A 306 18.90 -6.69 16.67
C SER A 306 18.12 -5.43 16.28
N VAL A 307 17.20 -4.95 17.13
CA VAL A 307 16.39 -3.77 16.79
C VAL A 307 17.19 -2.51 17.11
N GLU A 308 17.53 -1.76 16.06
CA GLU A 308 18.31 -0.55 16.15
C GLU A 308 17.80 0.55 15.22
N VAL A 309 18.12 1.80 15.55
CA VAL A 309 17.89 2.97 14.68
C VAL A 309 19.20 3.22 13.93
N THR A 310 19.24 2.80 12.68
CA THR A 310 20.46 2.87 11.84
C THR A 310 20.69 4.23 11.21
N GLU A 311 19.60 4.97 10.95
CA GLU A 311 19.63 6.38 10.55
C GLU A 311 18.61 7.14 11.40
N PHE A 312 19.03 8.32 11.92
CA PHE A 312 18.20 9.10 12.82
C PHE A 312 18.11 10.57 12.40
N MET A 313 16.89 11.04 12.16
CA MET A 313 16.55 12.42 11.82
C MET A 313 17.35 12.97 10.62
N ARG A 314 17.46 12.19 9.55
CA ARG A 314 18.06 12.63 8.29
C ARG A 314 17.03 13.38 7.45
N ILE A 315 17.48 14.41 6.71
CA ILE A 315 16.62 15.09 5.74
C ILE A 315 16.66 14.36 4.40
N GLU A 316 15.47 13.94 3.95
CA GLU A 316 15.25 13.48 2.58
C GLU A 316 14.51 14.52 1.76
N ARG A 317 15.02 14.73 0.55
CA ARG A 317 14.50 15.72 -0.40
C ARG A 317 13.76 15.05 -1.53
N PHE A 318 12.47 15.39 -1.63
CA PHE A 318 11.64 15.00 -2.76
C PHE A 318 11.50 16.19 -3.72
N SER A 319 10.74 16.04 -4.81
CA SER A 319 10.62 17.06 -5.85
C SER A 319 10.08 18.42 -5.34
N HIS A 320 9.13 18.40 -4.40
CA HIS A 320 8.44 19.59 -3.92
C HIS A 320 8.51 19.81 -2.40
N ILE A 321 9.02 18.82 -1.66
CA ILE A 321 9.01 18.83 -0.20
C ILE A 321 10.25 18.12 0.33
N MET A 322 10.68 18.46 1.54
CA MET A 322 11.67 17.70 2.31
C MET A 322 11.05 17.20 3.62
N HIS A 323 11.52 16.06 4.10
CA HIS A 323 11.04 15.43 5.33
C HIS A 323 12.19 15.03 6.26
N ILE A 324 11.88 14.92 7.55
CA ILE A 324 12.73 14.21 8.51
C ILE A 324 12.43 12.72 8.36
N VAL A 325 13.46 11.92 8.15
CA VAL A 325 13.37 10.46 7.98
C VAL A 325 14.32 9.78 8.96
N SER A 326 13.88 8.66 9.50
CA SER A 326 14.73 7.73 10.24
C SER A 326 14.57 6.32 9.69
N THR A 327 15.55 5.45 9.95
CA THR A 327 15.49 4.04 9.60
C THR A 327 15.57 3.21 10.88
N VAL A 328 14.58 2.36 11.08
CA VAL A 328 14.57 1.36 12.15
C VAL A 328 14.67 -0.02 11.53
N GLU A 329 15.66 -0.78 11.96
CA GLU A 329 15.94 -2.12 11.45
C GLU A 329 15.87 -3.17 12.54
N GLY A 330 15.60 -4.43 12.15
CA GLY A 330 15.68 -5.59 13.01
C GLY A 330 15.85 -6.87 12.20
N ARG A 331 16.14 -7.97 12.89
CA ARG A 331 16.20 -9.31 12.28
C ARG A 331 15.07 -10.16 12.81
N LEU A 332 14.28 -10.75 11.91
CA LEU A 332 13.21 -11.67 12.28
C LEU A 332 13.69 -12.77 13.21
N ARG A 333 12.85 -13.14 14.16
CA ARG A 333 13.04 -14.39 14.90
C ARG A 333 12.84 -15.58 13.94
N PRO A 334 13.52 -16.71 14.16
CA PRO A 334 13.44 -17.88 13.26
C PRO A 334 12.05 -18.43 12.98
N GLU A 335 11.12 -18.23 13.93
CA GLU A 335 9.72 -18.67 13.83
C GLU A 335 8.80 -17.64 13.16
N GLN A 336 9.33 -16.47 12.83
CA GLN A 336 8.55 -15.37 12.22
C GLN A 336 8.88 -15.26 10.73
N ASN A 337 7.94 -14.71 9.96
CA ASN A 337 8.08 -14.47 8.53
C ASN A 337 7.62 -13.05 8.14
N SER A 338 7.63 -12.75 6.85
CA SER A 338 7.25 -11.42 6.33
C SER A 338 5.78 -11.05 6.62
N ILE A 339 4.89 -12.03 6.75
CA ILE A 339 3.47 -11.80 7.10
C ILE A 339 3.35 -11.42 8.58
N ASP A 340 4.18 -12.01 9.44
CA ASP A 340 4.24 -11.63 10.85
C ASP A 340 4.82 -10.21 11.02
N ALA A 341 5.80 -9.81 10.17
CA ALA A 341 6.31 -8.44 10.14
C ALA A 341 5.22 -7.44 9.73
N PHE A 342 4.44 -7.75 8.68
CA PHE A 342 3.26 -6.97 8.32
C PHE A 342 2.29 -6.84 9.49
N ARG A 343 1.91 -7.94 10.12
CA ARG A 343 0.97 -7.96 11.25
C ARG A 343 1.44 -7.12 12.43
N ALA A 344 2.74 -7.09 12.69
CA ALA A 344 3.31 -6.31 13.79
C ALA A 344 3.31 -4.81 13.55
N THR A 345 3.50 -4.39 12.30
CA THR A 345 3.63 -2.97 11.93
C THR A 345 2.30 -2.33 11.50
N PHE A 346 1.30 -3.15 11.11
CA PHE A 346 0.02 -2.67 10.63
C PHE A 346 -0.98 -2.36 11.77
N PRO A 347 -1.80 -1.30 11.62
CA PRO A 347 -1.67 -0.24 10.63
C PRO A 347 -0.55 0.74 10.98
N ALA A 348 -0.11 1.51 9.97
CA ALA A 348 0.92 2.52 10.17
C ALA A 348 0.51 3.55 11.25
N GLY A 349 1.47 3.95 12.09
CA GLY A 349 1.25 4.99 13.09
C GLY A 349 0.88 6.34 12.47
N THR A 350 1.46 6.64 11.32
CA THR A 350 1.19 7.83 10.50
C THR A 350 -0.22 7.89 9.91
N LEU A 351 -0.99 6.77 9.98
CA LEU A 351 -2.38 6.66 9.52
C LEU A 351 -3.37 6.32 10.65
N SER A 352 -2.89 5.96 11.84
CA SER A 352 -3.71 5.62 13.00
C SER A 352 -3.56 6.63 14.14
N GLY A 353 -2.49 6.58 14.86
CA GLY A 353 -2.19 7.45 15.99
C GLY A 353 -1.54 6.70 17.15
N ALA A 354 -1.40 7.37 18.27
CA ALA A 354 -0.72 6.85 19.46
C ALA A 354 -1.48 7.20 20.75
N PRO A 355 -1.76 6.23 21.66
CA PRO A 355 -1.60 4.78 21.51
C PRO A 355 -2.53 4.19 20.45
N LYS A 356 -2.00 3.25 19.67
CA LYS A 356 -2.67 2.69 18.47
C LYS A 356 -4.10 2.17 18.73
N PRO A 357 -4.37 1.30 19.74
CA PRO A 357 -5.73 0.77 19.93
C PRO A 357 -6.77 1.87 20.20
N ARG A 358 -6.44 2.84 21.05
CA ARG A 358 -7.37 3.93 21.38
C ARG A 358 -7.60 4.87 20.19
N ALA A 359 -6.56 5.16 19.43
CA ALA A 359 -6.69 5.96 18.22
C ALA A 359 -7.62 5.28 17.18
N LEU A 360 -7.54 3.96 17.03
CA LEU A 360 -8.43 3.19 16.16
C LEU A 360 -9.91 3.27 16.58
N GLU A 361 -10.20 3.18 17.88
CA GLU A 361 -11.57 3.36 18.41
C GLU A 361 -12.13 4.75 18.10
N ILE A 362 -11.28 5.79 18.22
CA ILE A 362 -11.68 7.18 17.94
C ILE A 362 -11.92 7.37 16.44
N ILE A 363 -11.07 6.80 15.58
CA ILE A 363 -11.27 6.82 14.12
C ILE A 363 -12.61 6.17 13.75
N ASP A 364 -12.89 4.99 14.29
CA ASP A 364 -14.15 4.27 14.05
C ASP A 364 -15.38 5.06 14.50
N ALA A 365 -15.25 5.88 15.55
CA ALA A 365 -16.34 6.71 16.06
C ALA A 365 -16.55 8.01 15.24
N LEU A 366 -15.51 8.55 14.62
CA LEU A 366 -15.54 9.86 13.98
C LEU A 366 -15.64 9.81 12.45
N GLU A 367 -15.14 8.76 11.82
CA GLU A 367 -15.23 8.62 10.36
C GLU A 367 -16.55 7.95 9.95
N PRO A 368 -17.34 8.56 9.06
CA PRO A 368 -18.67 8.06 8.73
C PRO A 368 -18.65 6.86 7.77
N VAL A 369 -17.51 6.63 7.10
CA VAL A 369 -17.35 5.57 6.08
C VAL A 369 -16.09 4.76 6.29
N GLN A 370 -16.11 3.50 5.89
CA GLN A 370 -14.92 2.63 5.83
C GLN A 370 -13.85 3.24 4.94
N ARG A 371 -12.59 3.10 5.35
CA ARG A 371 -11.43 3.58 4.60
C ARG A 371 -11.15 2.76 3.33
N GLY A 372 -11.49 1.47 3.34
CA GLY A 372 -11.20 0.55 2.24
C GLY A 372 -9.70 0.40 1.99
N VAL A 373 -9.25 0.74 0.78
CA VAL A 373 -7.82 0.66 0.42
C VAL A 373 -6.97 1.70 1.14
N TYR A 374 -7.52 2.90 1.40
CA TYR A 374 -6.78 3.98 2.06
C TYR A 374 -6.31 3.60 3.47
N GLY A 375 -5.05 3.87 3.77
CA GLY A 375 -4.41 3.52 5.05
C GLY A 375 -4.08 2.03 5.20
N GLY A 376 -4.50 1.20 4.24
CA GLY A 376 -4.02 -0.16 4.07
C GLY A 376 -2.62 -0.21 3.47
N VAL A 377 -2.26 -1.34 2.84
CA VAL A 377 -0.98 -1.52 2.16
C VAL A 377 -1.18 -2.01 0.74
N VAL A 378 -0.24 -1.64 -0.13
CA VAL A 378 -0.06 -2.18 -1.48
C VAL A 378 1.36 -2.68 -1.62
N GLY A 379 1.55 -3.85 -2.20
CA GLY A 379 2.88 -4.40 -2.40
C GLY A 379 2.87 -5.90 -2.64
N TYR A 380 3.88 -6.58 -2.14
CA TYR A 380 4.00 -8.02 -2.35
C TYR A 380 4.50 -8.78 -1.12
N PHE A 381 4.13 -10.06 -1.08
CA PHE A 381 4.69 -11.09 -0.21
C PHE A 381 5.33 -12.16 -1.09
N GLY A 382 6.66 -12.20 -1.13
CA GLY A 382 7.41 -13.17 -1.93
C GLY A 382 7.55 -14.50 -1.21
N LEU A 383 7.36 -15.61 -1.93
CA LEU A 383 7.55 -16.96 -1.38
C LEU A 383 9.01 -17.25 -0.99
N GLY A 384 9.96 -16.44 -1.46
CA GLY A 384 11.36 -16.45 -1.01
C GLY A 384 11.63 -15.75 0.32
N GLY A 385 10.58 -15.27 1.02
CA GLY A 385 10.69 -14.60 2.32
C GLY A 385 10.69 -13.08 2.25
N SER A 386 10.88 -12.47 1.09
CA SER A 386 10.85 -11.02 0.92
C SER A 386 9.44 -10.45 0.99
N ALA A 387 9.31 -9.21 1.44
CA ALA A 387 8.10 -8.41 1.29
C ALA A 387 8.48 -6.94 1.12
N ASP A 388 7.67 -6.21 0.36
CA ASP A 388 7.79 -4.77 0.24
C ASP A 388 6.38 -4.18 0.16
N LEU A 389 6.00 -3.45 1.22
CA LEU A 389 4.64 -3.00 1.45
C LEU A 389 4.62 -1.49 1.64
N ALA A 390 4.05 -0.79 0.68
CA ALA A 390 3.78 0.64 0.78
C ALA A 390 2.46 0.90 1.50
N ILE A 391 2.39 1.96 2.28
CA ILE A 391 1.13 2.46 2.83
C ILE A 391 0.27 3.00 1.67
N ALA A 392 -0.98 2.59 1.61
CA ALA A 392 -1.89 3.02 0.54
C ALA A 392 -2.41 4.44 0.81
N ILE A 393 -1.59 5.43 0.45
CA ILE A 393 -1.89 6.86 0.46
C ILE A 393 -1.63 7.47 -0.91
N ARG A 394 -2.12 8.67 -1.18
CA ARG A 394 -2.02 9.29 -2.52
C ARG A 394 -2.57 8.36 -3.60
N THR A 395 -3.68 7.72 -3.29
CA THR A 395 -4.25 6.59 -4.03
C THR A 395 -5.68 6.88 -4.41
N ALA A 396 -6.04 6.54 -5.64
CA ALA A 396 -7.40 6.49 -6.12
C ALA A 396 -7.83 5.03 -6.28
N THR A 397 -8.99 4.68 -5.76
CA THR A 397 -9.67 3.43 -6.08
C THR A 397 -10.75 3.73 -7.11
N ILE A 398 -10.67 3.10 -8.27
CA ILE A 398 -11.56 3.38 -9.41
C ILE A 398 -12.50 2.21 -9.61
N ARG A 399 -13.80 2.47 -9.53
CA ARG A 399 -14.86 1.48 -9.73
C ARG A 399 -16.13 2.15 -10.23
N ASP A 400 -16.83 1.50 -11.14
CA ASP A 400 -18.15 1.93 -11.66
C ASP A 400 -18.16 3.41 -12.14
N GLY A 401 -17.07 3.86 -12.77
CA GLY A 401 -16.94 5.23 -13.27
C GLY A 401 -16.68 6.30 -12.19
N ILE A 402 -16.33 5.88 -10.97
CA ILE A 402 -15.99 6.76 -9.84
C ILE A 402 -14.57 6.48 -9.35
N ALA A 403 -13.79 7.51 -9.21
CA ALA A 403 -12.51 7.49 -8.49
C ALA A 403 -12.74 7.97 -7.05
N MET A 404 -12.46 7.12 -6.10
CA MET A 404 -12.54 7.36 -4.65
C MET A 404 -11.14 7.68 -4.15
N VAL A 405 -10.95 8.87 -3.61
CA VAL A 405 -9.67 9.33 -3.03
C VAL A 405 -9.92 9.70 -1.57
N GLN A 406 -9.13 9.14 -0.66
CA GLN A 406 -9.20 9.47 0.76
C GLN A 406 -7.86 10.05 1.22
N ALA A 407 -7.91 11.02 2.12
CA ALA A 407 -6.75 11.66 2.71
C ALA A 407 -7.09 12.25 4.06
N GLY A 408 -6.07 12.39 4.92
CA GLY A 408 -6.23 12.92 6.28
C GLY A 408 -4.95 13.53 6.82
N GLY A 409 -5.05 14.07 8.03
CA GLY A 409 -3.97 14.68 8.78
C GLY A 409 -3.87 14.12 10.20
N GLY A 410 -2.68 14.22 10.80
CA GLY A 410 -2.44 13.85 12.19
C GLY A 410 -2.87 14.96 13.13
N ILE A 411 -3.91 14.74 13.91
CA ILE A 411 -4.43 15.69 14.87
C ILE A 411 -3.65 15.59 16.17
N VAL A 412 -3.07 16.70 16.59
CA VAL A 412 -2.34 16.90 17.86
C VAL A 412 -2.95 18.06 18.64
N ALA A 413 -2.51 18.28 19.88
CA ALA A 413 -3.06 19.33 20.76
C ALA A 413 -3.11 20.73 20.11
N ASP A 414 -2.08 21.08 19.35
CA ASP A 414 -1.93 22.39 18.71
C ASP A 414 -2.57 22.48 17.32
N SER A 415 -3.17 21.38 16.81
CA SER A 415 -3.82 21.38 15.50
C SER A 415 -4.91 22.45 15.40
N VAL A 416 -4.95 23.11 14.24
CA VAL A 416 -5.97 24.11 13.89
C VAL A 416 -6.93 23.47 12.88
N PRO A 417 -8.23 23.32 13.20
CA PRO A 417 -9.18 22.55 12.37
C PRO A 417 -9.17 22.94 10.89
N ASP A 418 -9.19 24.25 10.57
CA ASP A 418 -9.17 24.72 9.18
C ASP A 418 -7.88 24.33 8.43
N LEU A 419 -6.74 24.30 9.13
CA LEU A 419 -5.46 23.91 8.55
C LEU A 419 -5.42 22.39 8.30
N GLU A 420 -5.98 21.59 9.19
CA GLU A 420 -6.09 20.15 9.03
C GLU A 420 -7.01 19.77 7.85
N ASP A 421 -8.13 20.49 7.69
CA ASP A 421 -8.99 20.34 6.53
C ASP A 421 -8.25 20.68 5.24
N GLN A 422 -7.53 21.80 5.21
CA GLN A 422 -6.74 22.21 4.05
C GLN A 422 -5.63 21.18 3.75
N GLU A 423 -4.97 20.63 4.76
CA GLU A 423 -3.93 19.61 4.60
C GLU A 423 -4.50 18.34 3.96
N SER A 424 -5.65 17.85 4.44
CA SER A 424 -6.28 16.66 3.86
C SER A 424 -6.64 16.87 2.39
N ARG A 425 -7.18 18.06 2.04
CA ARG A 425 -7.46 18.42 0.64
C ARG A 425 -6.18 18.47 -0.21
N ASN A 426 -5.12 19.04 0.31
CA ASN A 426 -3.82 19.10 -0.38
C ASN A 426 -3.26 17.70 -0.64
N LYS A 427 -3.43 16.77 0.32
CA LYS A 427 -3.00 15.38 0.18
C LYS A 427 -3.83 14.59 -0.83
N ALA A 428 -5.10 14.93 -1.02
CA ALA A 428 -5.98 14.33 -2.03
C ALA A 428 -5.77 14.91 -3.44
N ALA A 429 -5.16 16.08 -3.56
CA ALA A 429 -5.13 16.86 -4.80
C ALA A 429 -4.46 16.13 -5.97
N ALA A 430 -3.31 15.45 -5.75
CA ALA A 430 -2.57 14.83 -6.84
C ALA A 430 -3.34 13.68 -7.52
N PRO A 431 -3.92 12.69 -6.81
CA PRO A 431 -4.75 11.66 -7.42
C PRO A 431 -5.99 12.23 -8.11
N LEU A 432 -6.70 13.17 -7.47
CA LEU A 432 -7.89 13.81 -8.06
C LEU A 432 -7.55 14.57 -9.34
N ARG A 433 -6.47 15.32 -9.35
CA ARG A 433 -5.98 16.03 -10.54
C ARG A 433 -5.58 15.06 -11.64
N ALA A 434 -4.98 13.91 -11.30
CA ALA A 434 -4.64 12.89 -12.27
C ALA A 434 -5.89 12.36 -12.99
N VAL A 435 -6.97 12.11 -12.26
CA VAL A 435 -8.26 11.69 -12.82
C VAL A 435 -8.85 12.79 -13.71
N ALA A 436 -8.87 14.05 -13.23
CA ALA A 436 -9.41 15.18 -14.00
C ALA A 436 -8.67 15.40 -15.34
N ILE A 437 -7.35 15.23 -15.35
CA ILE A 437 -6.52 15.35 -16.57
C ILE A 437 -6.68 14.13 -17.49
N ALA A 438 -6.86 12.94 -16.92
CA ALA A 438 -7.03 11.73 -17.71
C ALA A 438 -8.41 11.63 -18.39
N ASN A 439 -9.48 12.14 -17.77
CA ASN A 439 -10.83 12.06 -18.31
C ASN A 439 -10.99 12.65 -19.73
N PRO A 440 -10.47 13.85 -20.07
CA PRO A 440 -10.55 14.41 -21.42
C PRO A 440 -9.47 13.90 -22.37
N LEU A 441 -8.63 12.93 -21.97
CA LEU A 441 -7.56 12.41 -22.82
C LEU A 441 -8.10 11.93 -24.16
N ARG A 442 -7.61 12.51 -25.24
CA ARG A 442 -7.96 12.13 -26.60
C ARG A 442 -6.75 11.52 -27.27
N THR A 443 -6.90 10.32 -27.79
CA THR A 443 -5.90 9.73 -28.68
C THR A 443 -5.89 10.45 -30.01
N LEU A 444 -4.71 10.83 -30.49
CA LEU A 444 -4.52 11.26 -31.87
C LEU A 444 -4.51 9.99 -32.71
N GLY A 445 -5.51 9.88 -33.58
CA GLY A 445 -5.66 8.77 -34.54
C GLY A 445 -4.61 8.75 -35.64
#